data_3b641823130a1f6e30b3dbe90a869c72
#
_entry.id   3b641823130a1f6e30b3dbe90a869c72
#
_cell.length_a   1.000
_cell.length_b   1.000
_cell.length_c   1.000
_cell.angle_alpha   90.00
_cell.angle_beta   90.00
_cell.angle_gamma   90.00
#
_symmetry.space_group_name_H-M   'P 1'
#
loop_
_entity.id
_entity.type
_entity.pdbx_description
1 polymer ?
#
loop_
_entity_poly.entity_id
_entity_poly.type
_entity_poly.pdbx_seq_one_letter_code
_entity_poly.pdbx_strand_id
1 'polypeptide(L)'
;MTGNAQNVVDVHCHNIPPFYMEALEKHNAALDEGFPLPEWNVDSHLAFMDSAGIGRSILTMPAPQPYFGDSKECRETIRRYNEYCAGLKTAYPERFRFCASLPLPDVDAAIAEAVYALDTLGADGIKLATNSRGQYLGDEALDPLMEVLDKRNAVIILHPHKPVPVNGKLMAAVPLAAYEYPAETTRAIMNMMARNILVRYSNLKVVVPHCGSFLPLAIPRLKAIIPAMQAKGLMDDIDFEGNLSRLYYDLAGAASPATIRSMLTVTSLDHILYGSDYPYQPAEVLVGNLRLLEKALSEDKELSPYKEMFLWENAIRLFSGQPISREIVKAENNVSVMGDNKETEMLVRISEIEIYPEYHEEYLRMALEVGATSVREEPGVIAIYPMVQQRDSCQIRILEIYANRDAYKHHIATEHFKAYKQGTLHMVKSLELVDMMSMNPAAMPEIFLKMRGEK
;
A
#
# COMPACT_ATOMS: atom_id res chain seq x y z
N MET A 1 -17.39 6.43 29.83
CA MET A 1 -16.26 5.89 29.08
C MET A 1 -16.79 5.57 27.69
N THR A 2 -16.62 6.46 26.75
CA THR A 2 -17.01 6.26 25.35
C THR A 2 -16.00 5.28 24.77
N GLY A 3 -16.46 4.08 24.38
CA GLY A 3 -15.64 3.10 23.71
C GLY A 3 -15.04 3.72 22.44
N ASN A 4 -13.72 3.82 22.39
CA ASN A 4 -13.00 4.14 21.16
C ASN A 4 -13.37 3.07 20.14
N ALA A 5 -13.85 3.47 18.98
CA ALA A 5 -14.03 2.55 17.88
C ALA A 5 -12.67 1.90 17.58
N GLN A 6 -12.60 0.57 17.55
CA GLN A 6 -11.39 -0.20 17.24
C GLN A 6 -11.18 -0.16 15.72
N ASN A 7 -10.57 0.90 15.22
CA ASN A 7 -10.45 1.15 13.77
C ASN A 7 -9.03 0.94 13.23
N VAL A 8 -8.01 0.81 14.10
CA VAL A 8 -6.63 0.65 13.64
C VAL A 8 -6.42 -0.74 13.03
N VAL A 9 -5.75 -0.79 11.88
CA VAL A 9 -5.33 -2.04 11.24
C VAL A 9 -3.80 -2.14 11.32
N ASP A 10 -3.35 -3.15 12.05
CA ASP A 10 -1.93 -3.43 12.24
C ASP A 10 -1.44 -4.42 11.16
N VAL A 11 -0.65 -3.91 10.21
CA VAL A 11 -0.13 -4.74 9.10
C VAL A 11 1.22 -5.36 9.38
N HIS A 12 1.85 -5.01 10.51
CA HIS A 12 3.16 -5.52 10.91
C HIS A 12 3.12 -5.99 12.35
N CYS A 13 2.75 -7.23 12.52
CA CYS A 13 2.81 -7.93 13.80
C CYS A 13 3.10 -9.41 13.58
N HIS A 14 3.55 -10.07 14.65
CA HIS A 14 4.04 -11.43 14.57
C HIS A 14 3.30 -12.34 15.53
N ASN A 15 3.18 -13.61 15.15
CA ASN A 15 2.72 -14.67 16.01
C ASN A 15 3.79 -15.76 16.12
N ILE A 16 4.00 -16.23 17.35
CA ILE A 16 5.09 -17.15 17.70
C ILE A 16 4.48 -18.38 18.38
N PRO A 17 3.89 -19.30 17.62
CA PRO A 17 3.29 -20.50 18.20
C PRO A 17 4.35 -21.43 18.78
N PRO A 18 4.04 -22.22 19.85
CA PRO A 18 5.02 -23.07 20.53
C PRO A 18 5.79 -24.00 19.62
N PHE A 19 5.13 -24.62 18.64
CA PHE A 19 5.80 -25.56 17.73
C PHE A 19 6.84 -24.89 16.81
N TYR A 20 6.71 -23.57 16.55
CA TYR A 20 7.71 -22.82 15.82
C TYR A 20 8.94 -22.60 16.71
N MET A 21 8.74 -22.26 17.99
CA MET A 21 9.83 -22.18 18.97
C MET A 21 10.55 -23.53 19.14
N GLU A 22 9.81 -24.64 19.28
CA GLU A 22 10.35 -25.99 19.36
C GLU A 22 11.24 -26.32 18.15
N ALA A 23 10.84 -25.92 16.93
CA ALA A 23 11.63 -26.12 15.72
C ALA A 23 12.95 -25.30 15.76
N LEU A 24 12.92 -24.06 16.25
CA LEU A 24 14.13 -23.22 16.40
C LEU A 24 15.08 -23.78 17.46
N GLU A 25 14.54 -24.18 18.62
CA GLU A 25 15.34 -24.73 19.74
C GLU A 25 16.03 -26.04 19.35
N LYS A 26 15.33 -26.92 18.64
CA LYS A 26 15.87 -28.17 18.11
C LYS A 26 17.15 -27.95 17.29
N HIS A 27 17.25 -26.83 16.60
CA HIS A 27 18.39 -26.46 15.75
C HIS A 27 19.30 -25.41 16.35
N ASN A 28 19.15 -25.07 17.65
CA ASN A 28 19.87 -24.00 18.34
C ASN A 28 19.75 -22.65 17.64
N ALA A 29 18.64 -22.38 16.96
CA ALA A 29 18.41 -21.20 16.17
C ALA A 29 17.54 -20.13 16.85
N ALA A 30 17.15 -20.34 18.11
CA ALA A 30 16.31 -19.39 18.85
C ALA A 30 16.94 -17.99 19.03
N LEU A 31 18.29 -17.90 18.93
CA LEU A 31 19.06 -16.65 18.98
C LEU A 31 19.71 -16.31 17.63
N ASP A 32 19.28 -16.93 16.53
CA ASP A 32 19.97 -16.83 15.24
C ASP A 32 19.96 -15.39 14.67
N GLU A 33 18.97 -14.57 15.03
CA GLU A 33 18.89 -13.15 14.69
C GLU A 33 19.52 -12.22 15.75
N GLY A 34 20.22 -12.77 16.74
CA GLY A 34 20.97 -12.02 17.74
C GLY A 34 20.19 -11.54 18.96
N PHE A 35 18.92 -11.92 19.10
CA PHE A 35 18.09 -11.66 20.28
C PHE A 35 17.04 -12.77 20.45
N PRO A 36 16.53 -13.00 21.69
CA PRO A 36 15.53 -14.02 21.94
C PRO A 36 14.16 -13.59 21.36
N LEU A 37 13.42 -14.55 20.83
CA LEU A 37 12.03 -14.32 20.46
C LEU A 37 11.18 -14.11 21.72
N PRO A 38 10.25 -13.14 21.69
CA PRO A 38 9.36 -12.89 22.81
C PRO A 38 8.31 -14.02 22.97
N GLU A 39 7.79 -14.16 24.19
CA GLU A 39 6.63 -15.02 24.44
C GLU A 39 5.40 -14.45 23.73
N TRP A 40 4.61 -15.35 23.16
CA TRP A 40 3.40 -14.99 22.45
C TRP A 40 2.29 -16.03 22.69
N ASN A 41 1.07 -15.57 22.86
CA ASN A 41 -0.14 -16.39 22.78
C ASN A 41 -1.32 -15.53 22.28
N VAL A 42 -2.40 -16.19 21.89
CA VAL A 42 -3.57 -15.54 21.29
C VAL A 42 -4.22 -14.54 22.25
N ASP A 43 -4.36 -14.92 23.53
CA ASP A 43 -5.04 -14.07 24.52
C ASP A 43 -4.26 -12.79 24.80
N SER A 44 -2.92 -12.89 24.90
CA SER A 44 -2.06 -11.70 25.06
C SER A 44 -2.11 -10.79 23.84
N HIS A 45 -2.18 -11.34 22.62
CA HIS A 45 -2.32 -10.55 21.40
C HIS A 45 -3.67 -9.83 21.36
N LEU A 46 -4.77 -10.51 21.65
CA LEU A 46 -6.10 -9.89 21.72
C LEU A 46 -6.17 -8.80 22.79
N ALA A 47 -5.59 -9.03 23.98
CA ALA A 47 -5.52 -8.04 25.04
C ALA A 47 -4.69 -6.79 24.63
N PHE A 48 -3.58 -6.99 23.89
CA PHE A 48 -2.81 -5.90 23.30
C PHE A 48 -3.67 -5.10 22.32
N MET A 49 -4.32 -5.78 21.37
CA MET A 49 -5.20 -5.13 20.38
C MET A 49 -6.30 -4.30 21.07
N ASP A 50 -6.96 -4.85 22.08
CA ASP A 50 -8.02 -4.16 22.83
C ASP A 50 -7.48 -2.91 23.55
N SER A 51 -6.31 -3.02 24.16
CA SER A 51 -5.67 -1.90 24.87
C SER A 51 -5.20 -0.79 23.94
N ALA A 52 -4.78 -1.15 22.72
CA ALA A 52 -4.30 -0.24 21.69
C ALA A 52 -5.42 0.34 20.81
N GLY A 53 -6.63 -0.21 20.83
CA GLY A 53 -7.70 0.16 19.90
C GLY A 53 -7.49 -0.42 18.48
N ILE A 54 -6.72 -1.51 18.37
CA ILE A 54 -6.49 -2.22 17.11
C ILE A 54 -7.68 -3.15 16.84
N GLY A 55 -8.41 -2.87 15.77
CA GLY A 55 -9.52 -3.71 15.33
C GLY A 55 -9.05 -5.00 14.66
N ARG A 56 -8.01 -4.90 13.84
CA ARG A 56 -7.51 -6.02 13.03
C ARG A 56 -5.99 -6.07 13.00
N SER A 57 -5.42 -7.26 13.12
CA SER A 57 -3.99 -7.54 12.97
C SER A 57 -3.73 -8.53 11.83
N ILE A 58 -2.71 -8.27 11.03
CA ILE A 58 -2.27 -9.16 9.95
C ILE A 58 -1.06 -9.94 10.42
N LEU A 59 -1.29 -11.18 10.82
CA LEU A 59 -0.28 -12.05 11.39
C LEU A 59 0.78 -12.45 10.37
N THR A 60 2.05 -12.36 10.76
CA THR A 60 3.19 -12.81 9.96
C THR A 60 4.17 -13.63 10.82
N MET A 61 4.88 -14.57 10.18
CA MET A 61 5.99 -15.27 10.81
C MET A 61 7.15 -14.29 11.02
N PRO A 62 7.73 -14.21 12.22
CA PRO A 62 8.93 -13.41 12.44
C PRO A 62 10.18 -14.03 11.79
N ALA A 63 11.34 -13.42 11.98
CA ALA A 63 12.63 -14.06 11.79
C ALA A 63 13.04 -14.85 13.05
N PRO A 64 13.83 -15.93 12.90
CA PRO A 64 14.41 -16.49 11.68
C PRO A 64 13.45 -17.37 10.88
N GLN A 65 13.72 -17.55 9.57
CA GLN A 65 13.02 -18.54 8.77
C GLN A 65 13.44 -19.97 9.18
N PRO A 66 12.51 -20.94 9.30
CA PRO A 66 12.78 -22.27 9.81
C PRO A 66 13.40 -23.21 8.75
N TYR A 67 14.48 -22.76 8.08
CA TYR A 67 15.29 -23.57 7.18
C TYR A 67 16.66 -23.84 7.80
N PHE A 68 16.91 -25.08 8.17
CA PHE A 68 18.14 -25.52 8.86
C PHE A 68 18.96 -26.49 8.01
N GLY A 69 18.78 -26.46 6.69
CA GLY A 69 19.46 -27.34 5.74
C GLY A 69 18.62 -28.51 5.23
N ASP A 70 17.44 -28.73 5.77
CA ASP A 70 16.47 -29.73 5.33
C ASP A 70 15.22 -29.05 4.75
N SER A 71 15.04 -29.16 3.44
CA SER A 71 13.87 -28.60 2.75
C SER A 71 12.56 -29.26 3.14
N LYS A 72 12.57 -30.55 3.52
CA LYS A 72 11.36 -31.27 3.94
C LYS A 72 10.87 -30.73 5.29
N GLU A 73 11.78 -30.63 6.27
CA GLU A 73 11.45 -30.09 7.60
C GLU A 73 10.96 -28.65 7.49
N CYS A 74 11.60 -27.81 6.66
CA CYS A 74 11.15 -26.46 6.39
C CYS A 74 9.72 -26.40 5.85
N ARG A 75 9.41 -27.21 4.83
CA ARG A 75 8.08 -27.28 4.24
C ARG A 75 7.02 -27.72 5.25
N GLU A 76 7.31 -28.71 6.08
CA GLU A 76 6.37 -29.21 7.10
C GLU A 76 6.12 -28.14 8.17
N THR A 77 7.16 -27.45 8.62
CA THR A 77 7.03 -26.38 9.63
C THR A 77 6.26 -25.17 9.07
N ILE A 78 6.56 -24.72 7.85
CA ILE A 78 5.88 -23.61 7.18
C ILE A 78 4.40 -23.96 6.93
N ARG A 79 4.10 -25.16 6.41
CA ARG A 79 2.73 -25.64 6.21
C ARG A 79 1.93 -25.58 7.50
N ARG A 80 2.46 -26.17 8.58
CA ARG A 80 1.84 -26.16 9.89
C ARG A 80 1.60 -24.75 10.41
N TYR A 81 2.55 -23.84 10.15
CA TYR A 81 2.42 -22.44 10.56
C TYR A 81 1.30 -21.73 9.79
N ASN A 82 1.23 -21.88 8.48
CA ASN A 82 0.20 -21.27 7.65
C ASN A 82 -1.21 -21.79 7.99
N GLU A 83 -1.34 -23.12 8.21
CA GLU A 83 -2.59 -23.74 8.67
C GLU A 83 -3.02 -23.26 10.05
N TYR A 84 -2.06 -23.05 10.98
CA TYR A 84 -2.33 -22.46 12.28
C TYR A 84 -2.88 -21.03 12.15
N CYS A 85 -2.26 -20.19 11.31
CA CYS A 85 -2.74 -18.83 11.06
C CYS A 85 -4.14 -18.82 10.41
N ALA A 86 -4.41 -19.73 9.46
CA ALA A 86 -5.75 -19.89 8.88
C ALA A 86 -6.79 -20.31 9.94
N GLY A 87 -6.39 -21.16 10.88
CA GLY A 87 -7.21 -21.51 12.05
C GLY A 87 -7.54 -20.30 12.93
N LEU A 88 -6.57 -19.44 13.19
CA LEU A 88 -6.77 -18.19 13.95
C LEU A 88 -7.70 -17.22 13.21
N LYS A 89 -7.53 -17.06 11.90
CA LYS A 89 -8.41 -16.25 11.04
C LYS A 89 -9.85 -16.78 11.10
N THR A 90 -10.04 -18.09 11.12
CA THR A 90 -11.36 -18.71 11.21
C THR A 90 -11.99 -18.55 12.60
N ALA A 91 -11.18 -18.68 13.65
CA ALA A 91 -11.65 -18.53 15.04
C ALA A 91 -11.97 -17.08 15.43
N TYR A 92 -11.25 -16.12 14.84
CA TYR A 92 -11.37 -14.69 15.14
C TYR A 92 -11.46 -13.87 13.84
N PRO A 93 -12.50 -14.03 13.02
CA PRO A 93 -12.56 -13.51 11.64
C PRO A 93 -12.52 -11.99 11.55
N GLU A 94 -12.96 -11.27 12.61
CA GLU A 94 -12.90 -9.80 12.65
C GLU A 94 -11.57 -9.26 13.20
N ARG A 95 -10.77 -10.12 13.84
CA ARG A 95 -9.56 -9.69 14.54
C ARG A 95 -8.28 -10.06 13.80
N PHE A 96 -8.22 -11.24 13.20
CA PHE A 96 -7.02 -11.73 12.56
C PHE A 96 -7.17 -11.93 11.05
N ARG A 97 -6.15 -11.50 10.35
CA ARG A 97 -5.79 -11.86 8.98
C ARG A 97 -4.38 -12.41 9.00
N PHE A 98 -3.90 -12.98 7.91
CA PHE A 98 -2.51 -13.44 7.87
C PHE A 98 -1.90 -13.38 6.48
N CYS A 99 -0.59 -13.16 6.43
CA CYS A 99 0.23 -13.38 5.27
C CYS A 99 1.05 -14.66 5.46
N ALA A 100 0.91 -15.57 4.51
CA ALA A 100 1.56 -16.88 4.60
C ALA A 100 3.06 -16.80 4.37
N SER A 101 3.84 -17.60 5.09
CA SER A 101 5.26 -17.79 4.87
C SER A 101 5.54 -18.88 3.83
N LEU A 102 6.70 -18.80 3.17
CA LEU A 102 7.08 -19.74 2.11
C LEU A 102 8.38 -20.47 2.47
N PRO A 103 8.54 -21.77 2.08
CA PRO A 103 9.70 -22.58 2.44
C PRO A 103 10.92 -22.34 1.54
N LEU A 104 11.29 -21.06 1.33
CA LEU A 104 12.54 -20.74 0.63
C LEU A 104 13.76 -21.25 1.43
N PRO A 105 14.85 -21.62 0.76
CA PRO A 105 15.20 -21.34 -0.63
C PRO A 105 14.68 -22.36 -1.67
N ASP A 106 13.84 -23.32 -1.31
CA ASP A 106 13.24 -24.29 -2.23
C ASP A 106 12.11 -23.59 -3.02
N VAL A 107 12.42 -23.12 -4.24
CA VAL A 107 11.51 -22.30 -5.05
C VAL A 107 10.27 -23.08 -5.48
N ASP A 108 10.41 -24.35 -5.87
CA ASP A 108 9.28 -25.18 -6.30
C ASP A 108 8.32 -25.43 -5.13
N ALA A 109 8.87 -25.71 -3.95
CA ALA A 109 8.07 -25.83 -2.74
C ALA A 109 7.42 -24.50 -2.33
N ALA A 110 8.11 -23.38 -2.50
CA ALA A 110 7.58 -22.04 -2.23
C ALA A 110 6.40 -21.71 -3.16
N ILE A 111 6.49 -22.07 -4.43
CA ILE A 111 5.40 -21.92 -5.40
C ILE A 111 4.19 -22.76 -4.99
N ALA A 112 4.40 -24.05 -4.67
CA ALA A 112 3.33 -24.94 -4.25
C ALA A 112 2.64 -24.45 -2.96
N GLU A 113 3.43 -23.96 -2.00
CA GLU A 113 2.91 -23.39 -0.74
C GLU A 113 2.16 -22.08 -0.96
N ALA A 114 2.66 -21.19 -1.82
CA ALA A 114 1.99 -19.94 -2.15
C ALA A 114 0.60 -20.17 -2.76
N VAL A 115 0.51 -21.11 -3.71
CA VAL A 115 -0.76 -21.51 -4.33
C VAL A 115 -1.72 -22.06 -3.27
N TYR A 116 -1.25 -22.99 -2.44
CA TYR A 116 -2.08 -23.56 -1.38
C TYR A 116 -2.56 -22.52 -0.36
N ALA A 117 -1.65 -21.66 0.09
CA ALA A 117 -1.98 -20.64 1.08
C ALA A 117 -2.99 -19.61 0.57
N LEU A 118 -2.80 -19.11 -0.66
CA LEU A 118 -3.68 -18.11 -1.25
C LEU A 118 -5.01 -18.72 -1.72
N ASP A 119 -4.98 -19.85 -2.40
CA ASP A 119 -6.15 -20.39 -3.08
C ASP A 119 -7.00 -21.32 -2.18
N THR A 120 -6.39 -21.92 -1.13
CA THR A 120 -7.07 -22.89 -0.26
C THR A 120 -7.23 -22.39 1.17
N LEU A 121 -6.15 -21.87 1.78
CA LEU A 121 -6.21 -21.37 3.17
C LEU A 121 -6.80 -19.95 3.25
N GLY A 122 -6.91 -19.25 2.11
CA GLY A 122 -7.42 -17.90 2.06
C GLY A 122 -6.48 -16.89 2.74
N ALA A 123 -5.15 -17.08 2.60
CA ALA A 123 -4.18 -16.08 3.06
C ALA A 123 -4.44 -14.72 2.38
N ASP A 124 -4.29 -13.63 3.14
CA ASP A 124 -4.54 -12.29 2.65
C ASP A 124 -3.34 -11.72 1.87
N GLY A 125 -2.20 -12.41 1.94
CA GLY A 125 -0.96 -12.09 1.24
C GLY A 125 0.13 -13.10 1.56
N ILE A 126 1.35 -12.74 1.18
CA ILE A 126 2.55 -13.56 1.40
C ILE A 126 3.58 -12.75 2.20
N LYS A 127 4.18 -13.34 3.22
CA LYS A 127 5.35 -12.81 3.90
C LYS A 127 6.62 -13.33 3.23
N LEU A 128 7.49 -12.44 2.79
CA LEU A 128 8.81 -12.79 2.27
C LEU A 128 9.91 -12.19 3.12
N ALA A 129 11.01 -12.93 3.25
CA ALA A 129 12.25 -12.41 3.84
C ALA A 129 13.02 -11.57 2.82
N THR A 130 13.84 -10.64 3.29
CA THR A 130 14.77 -9.85 2.44
C THR A 130 15.74 -10.73 1.69
N ASN A 131 16.20 -11.80 2.35
CA ASN A 131 17.01 -12.85 1.76
C ASN A 131 16.69 -14.21 2.38
N SER A 132 16.91 -15.27 1.64
CA SER A 132 16.91 -16.64 2.12
C SER A 132 18.30 -17.24 1.90
N ARG A 133 19.07 -17.41 2.99
CA ARG A 133 20.45 -17.94 2.92
C ARG A 133 21.38 -17.15 1.99
N GLY A 134 21.19 -15.84 1.90
CA GLY A 134 21.96 -14.95 1.03
C GLY A 134 21.41 -14.79 -0.39
N GLN A 135 20.35 -15.50 -0.75
CA GLN A 135 19.60 -15.25 -1.99
C GLN A 135 18.57 -14.14 -1.73
N TYR A 136 18.83 -12.97 -2.28
CA TYR A 136 18.00 -11.77 -2.09
C TYR A 136 16.81 -11.76 -3.06
N LEU A 137 15.75 -11.08 -2.64
CA LEU A 137 14.66 -10.74 -3.56
C LEU A 137 15.21 -9.96 -4.76
N GLY A 138 14.70 -10.27 -5.94
CA GLY A 138 15.24 -9.78 -7.21
C GLY A 138 16.24 -10.74 -7.88
N ASP A 139 16.63 -11.85 -7.23
CA ASP A 139 17.37 -12.93 -7.87
C ASP A 139 16.49 -13.60 -8.95
N GLU A 140 17.08 -13.91 -10.12
CA GLU A 140 16.38 -14.50 -11.27
C GLU A 140 15.75 -15.87 -10.94
N ALA A 141 16.36 -16.62 -10.04
CA ALA A 141 15.83 -17.91 -9.61
C ALA A 141 14.46 -17.77 -8.90
N LEU A 142 14.10 -16.57 -8.42
CA LEU A 142 12.80 -16.27 -7.81
C LEU A 142 11.75 -15.80 -8.83
N ASP A 143 12.10 -15.57 -10.10
CA ASP A 143 11.17 -15.12 -11.12
C ASP A 143 9.94 -16.02 -11.28
N PRO A 144 10.05 -17.38 -11.26
CA PRO A 144 8.87 -18.24 -11.34
C PRO A 144 7.91 -18.05 -10.15
N LEU A 145 8.43 -17.78 -8.95
CA LEU A 145 7.62 -17.45 -7.78
C LEU A 145 6.94 -16.09 -7.95
N MET A 146 7.67 -15.06 -8.40
CA MET A 146 7.09 -13.74 -8.66
C MET A 146 5.96 -13.79 -9.68
N GLU A 147 6.11 -14.57 -10.75
CA GLU A 147 5.04 -14.78 -11.75
C GLU A 147 3.77 -15.39 -11.15
N VAL A 148 3.91 -16.39 -10.28
CA VAL A 148 2.78 -17.03 -9.61
C VAL A 148 2.06 -16.09 -8.66
N LEU A 149 2.81 -15.25 -7.94
CA LEU A 149 2.28 -14.24 -7.04
C LEU A 149 1.62 -13.08 -7.81
N ASP A 150 2.22 -12.64 -8.90
CA ASP A 150 1.69 -11.60 -9.78
C ASP A 150 0.32 -11.97 -10.36
N LYS A 151 0.17 -13.21 -10.87
CA LYS A 151 -1.12 -13.73 -11.38
C LYS A 151 -2.23 -13.74 -10.34
N ARG A 152 -1.90 -13.66 -9.05
CA ARG A 152 -2.83 -13.63 -7.91
C ARG A 152 -3.00 -12.24 -7.30
N ASN A 153 -2.41 -11.22 -7.90
CA ASN A 153 -2.39 -9.85 -7.37
C ASN A 153 -1.90 -9.80 -5.90
N ALA A 154 -0.93 -10.64 -5.56
CA ALA A 154 -0.54 -10.85 -4.18
C ALA A 154 0.03 -9.59 -3.54
N VAL A 155 -0.36 -9.36 -2.28
CA VAL A 155 0.32 -8.42 -1.39
C VAL A 155 1.46 -9.16 -0.71
N ILE A 156 2.66 -8.59 -0.77
CA ILE A 156 3.86 -9.12 -0.13
C ILE A 156 4.18 -8.23 1.08
N ILE A 157 4.14 -8.79 2.29
CA ILE A 157 4.75 -8.16 3.46
C ILE A 157 6.20 -8.58 3.50
N LEU A 158 7.10 -7.62 3.32
CA LEU A 158 8.53 -7.85 3.44
C LEU A 158 8.91 -7.83 4.92
N HIS A 159 9.74 -8.78 5.36
CA HIS A 159 10.33 -8.73 6.69
C HIS A 159 11.85 -8.97 6.61
N PRO A 160 12.67 -8.14 7.26
CA PRO A 160 14.12 -8.31 7.23
C PRO A 160 14.55 -9.60 7.92
N HIS A 161 15.65 -10.16 7.38
CA HIS A 161 16.46 -11.19 8.02
C HIS A 161 17.89 -10.69 8.09
N LYS A 162 18.70 -11.30 8.94
CA LYS A 162 20.11 -10.97 9.06
C LYS A 162 20.83 -11.13 7.71
N PRO A 163 21.89 -10.35 7.43
CA PRO A 163 22.73 -10.56 6.27
C PRO A 163 23.44 -11.92 6.31
N VAL A 164 23.75 -12.49 5.15
CA VAL A 164 24.52 -13.73 5.05
C VAL A 164 25.68 -13.52 4.09
N PRO A 165 26.94 -13.63 4.56
CA PRO A 165 27.36 -13.88 5.94
C PRO A 165 27.25 -12.64 6.85
N VAL A 166 27.02 -12.87 8.13
CA VAL A 166 27.11 -11.81 9.14
C VAL A 166 28.57 -11.47 9.40
N ASN A 167 28.93 -10.18 9.31
CA ASN A 167 30.26 -9.73 9.72
C ASN A 167 30.30 -9.45 11.23
N GLY A 168 30.62 -10.47 12.01
CA GLY A 168 30.63 -10.37 13.46
C GLY A 168 31.63 -9.34 14.05
N LYS A 169 32.57 -8.82 13.24
CA LYS A 169 33.49 -7.76 13.70
C LYS A 169 32.82 -6.37 13.68
N LEU A 170 31.82 -6.17 12.83
CA LEU A 170 31.10 -4.89 12.70
C LEU A 170 29.94 -4.76 13.69
N MET A 171 29.42 -5.88 14.21
CA MET A 171 28.16 -5.94 14.97
C MET A 171 28.35 -6.14 16.46
N ALA A 172 29.54 -5.88 17.01
CA ALA A 172 29.89 -6.25 18.39
C ALA A 172 29.12 -5.49 19.49
N ALA A 173 28.44 -4.36 19.17
CA ALA A 173 27.87 -3.47 20.19
C ALA A 173 26.40 -3.12 19.99
N VAL A 174 25.80 -3.51 18.88
CA VAL A 174 24.39 -3.15 18.54
C VAL A 174 23.64 -4.39 18.07
N PRO A 175 22.42 -4.65 18.56
CA PRO A 175 21.59 -5.75 18.04
C PRO A 175 21.39 -5.65 16.52
N LEU A 176 21.40 -6.79 15.82
CA LEU A 176 21.20 -6.87 14.36
C LEU A 176 19.93 -6.14 13.92
N ALA A 177 18.85 -6.28 14.68
CA ALA A 177 17.57 -5.64 14.38
C ALA A 177 17.63 -4.10 14.33
N ALA A 178 18.55 -3.48 15.09
CA ALA A 178 18.63 -2.02 15.17
C ALA A 178 19.22 -1.36 13.91
N TYR A 179 20.12 -2.05 13.20
CA TYR A 179 20.80 -1.49 12.04
C TYR A 179 20.74 -2.41 10.82
N GLU A 180 21.06 -3.70 10.97
CA GLU A 180 21.15 -4.60 9.82
C GLU A 180 19.76 -4.84 9.20
N TYR A 181 18.68 -4.89 9.97
CA TYR A 181 17.35 -5.06 9.42
C TYR A 181 16.95 -3.93 8.46
N PRO A 182 17.06 -2.63 8.81
CA PRO A 182 16.87 -1.55 7.84
C PRO A 182 17.82 -1.61 6.65
N ALA A 183 19.08 -2.01 6.86
CA ALA A 183 20.06 -2.17 5.78
C ALA A 183 19.67 -3.30 4.81
N GLU A 184 19.24 -4.46 5.33
CA GLU A 184 18.81 -5.61 4.55
C GLU A 184 17.51 -5.33 3.77
N THR A 185 16.55 -4.66 4.39
CA THR A 185 15.33 -4.20 3.71
C THR A 185 15.68 -3.30 2.52
N THR A 186 16.54 -2.32 2.76
CA THR A 186 16.98 -1.39 1.72
C THR A 186 17.70 -2.13 0.59
N ARG A 187 18.60 -3.07 0.93
CA ARG A 187 19.35 -3.89 -0.05
C ARG A 187 18.42 -4.73 -0.91
N ALA A 188 17.44 -5.41 -0.30
CA ALA A 188 16.48 -6.25 -1.02
C ALA A 188 15.63 -5.42 -2.01
N ILE A 189 15.07 -4.30 -1.56
CA ILE A 189 14.28 -3.42 -2.44
C ILE A 189 15.14 -2.84 -3.57
N MET A 190 16.35 -2.39 -3.29
CA MET A 190 17.26 -1.91 -4.32
C MET A 190 17.59 -2.98 -5.36
N ASN A 191 17.80 -4.24 -4.93
CA ASN A 191 18.02 -5.36 -5.84
C ASN A 191 16.79 -5.64 -6.71
N MET A 192 15.58 -5.63 -6.13
CA MET A 192 14.33 -5.76 -6.89
C MET A 192 14.18 -4.63 -7.92
N MET A 193 14.46 -3.38 -7.54
CA MET A 193 14.39 -2.22 -8.44
C MET A 193 15.40 -2.31 -9.58
N ALA A 194 16.66 -2.72 -9.29
CA ALA A 194 17.71 -2.89 -10.30
C ALA A 194 17.33 -3.91 -11.38
N ARG A 195 16.45 -4.85 -11.07
CA ARG A 195 15.89 -5.86 -11.97
C ARG A 195 14.49 -5.52 -12.50
N ASN A 196 13.97 -4.33 -12.18
CA ASN A 196 12.60 -3.90 -12.52
C ASN A 196 11.53 -4.93 -12.14
N ILE A 197 11.67 -5.59 -10.98
CA ILE A 197 10.77 -6.70 -10.56
C ILE A 197 9.32 -6.22 -10.51
N LEU A 198 9.06 -5.05 -9.90
CA LEU A 198 7.70 -4.54 -9.73
C LEU A 198 7.13 -3.87 -10.99
N VAL A 199 7.97 -3.64 -12.00
CA VAL A 199 7.54 -3.24 -13.36
C VAL A 199 7.18 -4.48 -14.17
N ARG A 200 8.00 -5.54 -14.10
CA ARG A 200 7.78 -6.82 -14.79
C ARG A 200 6.57 -7.57 -14.23
N TYR A 201 6.39 -7.51 -12.91
CA TYR A 201 5.29 -8.14 -12.17
C TYR A 201 4.40 -7.05 -11.55
N SER A 202 3.68 -6.35 -12.41
CA SER A 202 3.02 -5.08 -12.09
C SER A 202 1.75 -5.21 -11.20
N ASN A 203 1.26 -6.41 -10.99
CA ASN A 203 0.14 -6.66 -10.08
C ASN A 203 0.59 -6.85 -8.62
N LEU A 204 1.90 -7.10 -8.39
CA LEU A 204 2.46 -7.21 -7.05
C LEU A 204 2.42 -5.88 -6.31
N LYS A 205 2.21 -5.94 -5.02
CA LYS A 205 2.34 -4.83 -4.07
C LYS A 205 3.22 -5.29 -2.93
N VAL A 206 4.18 -4.47 -2.52
CA VAL A 206 5.15 -4.83 -1.48
C VAL A 206 5.07 -3.83 -0.34
N VAL A 207 4.79 -4.31 0.87
CA VAL A 207 4.84 -3.52 2.10
C VAL A 207 6.27 -3.57 2.64
N VAL A 208 6.92 -2.42 2.65
CA VAL A 208 8.29 -2.21 3.14
C VAL A 208 8.23 -1.85 4.62
N PRO A 209 8.89 -2.60 5.50
CA PRO A 209 8.79 -2.39 6.94
C PRO A 209 9.64 -1.21 7.45
N HIS A 210 9.40 -0.86 8.72
CA HIS A 210 10.21 0.06 9.52
C HIS A 210 10.37 1.44 8.88
N CYS A 211 9.23 2.11 8.60
CA CYS A 211 9.19 3.46 8.02
C CYS A 211 10.01 3.57 6.71
N GLY A 212 10.02 2.51 5.89
CA GLY A 212 10.76 2.49 4.63
C GLY A 212 12.27 2.29 4.81
N SER A 213 12.72 1.98 6.03
CA SER A 213 14.13 1.70 6.31
C SER A 213 15.05 2.85 5.85
N PHE A 214 16.06 2.60 5.00
CA PHE A 214 16.93 3.66 4.47
C PHE A 214 16.54 4.13 3.05
N LEU A 215 15.41 3.65 2.48
CA LEU A 215 14.99 4.03 1.13
C LEU A 215 14.78 5.53 0.94
N PRO A 216 14.18 6.29 1.89
CA PRO A 216 14.04 7.73 1.74
C PRO A 216 15.36 8.48 1.51
N LEU A 217 16.48 7.96 2.02
CA LEU A 217 17.81 8.50 1.81
C LEU A 217 18.52 7.90 0.59
N ALA A 218 18.29 6.61 0.32
CA ALA A 218 18.98 5.88 -0.75
C ALA A 218 18.44 6.24 -2.14
N ILE A 219 17.12 6.30 -2.33
CA ILE A 219 16.49 6.51 -3.64
C ILE A 219 16.89 7.84 -4.30
N PRO A 220 16.87 9.01 -3.62
CA PRO A 220 17.34 10.25 -4.23
C PRO A 220 18.80 10.18 -4.70
N ARG A 221 19.66 9.51 -3.93
CA ARG A 221 21.05 9.29 -4.33
C ARG A 221 21.16 8.40 -5.57
N LEU A 222 20.39 7.32 -5.64
CA LEU A 222 20.38 6.42 -6.79
C LEU A 222 19.89 7.14 -8.05
N LYS A 223 18.78 7.86 -7.97
CA LYS A 223 18.25 8.67 -9.08
C LYS A 223 19.29 9.69 -9.60
N ALA A 224 20.16 10.20 -8.76
CA ALA A 224 21.21 11.14 -9.15
C ALA A 224 22.43 10.46 -9.84
N ILE A 225 22.77 9.23 -9.45
CA ILE A 225 24.00 8.56 -9.89
C ILE A 225 23.77 7.63 -11.09
N ILE A 226 22.67 6.88 -11.06
CA ILE A 226 22.39 5.80 -12.02
C ILE A 226 22.35 6.28 -13.49
N PRO A 227 21.76 7.42 -13.86
CA PRO A 227 21.75 7.87 -15.25
C PRO A 227 23.15 8.02 -15.86
N ALA A 228 24.14 8.44 -15.05
CA ALA A 228 25.51 8.55 -15.52
C ALA A 228 26.20 7.18 -15.73
N MET A 229 25.77 6.15 -14.98
CA MET A 229 26.25 4.78 -15.16
C MET A 229 25.60 4.11 -16.38
N GLN A 230 24.31 4.33 -16.57
CA GLN A 230 23.54 3.84 -17.74
C GLN A 230 24.10 4.42 -19.04
N ALA A 231 24.36 5.73 -19.06
CA ALA A 231 24.98 6.39 -20.22
C ALA A 231 26.35 5.81 -20.61
N LYS A 232 27.03 5.12 -19.70
CA LYS A 232 28.30 4.41 -19.93
C LYS A 232 28.12 2.91 -20.22
N GLY A 233 26.89 2.42 -20.29
CA GLY A 233 26.58 1.00 -20.47
C GLY A 233 27.02 0.10 -19.31
N LEU A 234 27.13 0.65 -18.09
CA LEU A 234 27.56 -0.09 -16.91
C LEU A 234 26.42 -0.79 -16.18
N MET A 235 25.18 -0.47 -16.50
CA MET A 235 23.98 -1.09 -15.96
C MET A 235 22.77 -0.85 -16.85
N ASP A 236 21.75 -1.69 -16.68
CA ASP A 236 20.47 -1.59 -17.39
C ASP A 236 19.63 -0.41 -16.87
N ASP A 237 18.61 -0.06 -17.65
CA ASP A 237 17.66 0.99 -17.28
C ASP A 237 16.78 0.54 -16.10
N ILE A 238 16.61 1.44 -15.12
CA ILE A 238 15.75 1.24 -13.95
C ILE A 238 14.56 2.21 -14.07
N ASP A 239 13.36 1.66 -14.14
CA ASP A 239 12.14 2.43 -13.98
C ASP A 239 11.85 2.66 -12.48
N PHE A 240 12.37 3.76 -11.94
CA PHE A 240 12.18 4.11 -10.55
C PHE A 240 10.71 4.32 -10.20
N GLU A 241 9.97 5.04 -11.04
CA GLU A 241 8.58 5.39 -10.76
C GLU A 241 7.67 4.15 -10.84
N GLY A 242 7.86 3.31 -11.84
CA GLY A 242 7.14 2.05 -11.98
C GLY A 242 7.36 1.12 -10.78
N ASN A 243 8.61 0.99 -10.30
CA ASN A 243 8.89 0.19 -9.10
C ASN A 243 8.33 0.84 -7.83
N LEU A 244 8.55 2.14 -7.60
CA LEU A 244 8.12 2.85 -6.39
C LEU A 244 6.59 2.88 -6.24
N SER A 245 5.85 2.96 -7.34
CA SER A 245 4.38 2.97 -7.35
C SER A 245 3.73 1.70 -6.79
N ARG A 246 4.50 0.63 -6.58
CA ARG A 246 4.03 -0.66 -6.03
C ARG A 246 4.48 -0.88 -4.60
N LEU A 247 5.26 0.05 -4.03
CA LEU A 247 5.74 -0.03 -2.66
C LEU A 247 4.79 0.70 -1.72
N TYR A 248 4.39 0.01 -0.68
CA TYR A 248 3.70 0.51 0.50
C TYR A 248 4.68 0.51 1.66
N TYR A 249 4.41 1.27 2.71
CA TYR A 249 5.36 1.43 3.81
C TYR A 249 4.62 1.37 5.14
N ASP A 250 5.07 0.53 6.05
CA ASP A 250 4.51 0.54 7.39
C ASP A 250 5.22 1.51 8.35
N LEU A 251 4.56 1.81 9.44
CA LEU A 251 5.01 2.73 10.48
C LEU A 251 5.61 2.01 11.70
N ALA A 252 5.99 0.73 11.58
CA ALA A 252 6.62 0.02 12.68
C ALA A 252 7.94 0.68 13.12
N GLY A 253 8.24 0.62 14.40
CA GLY A 253 9.44 1.19 14.98
C GLY A 253 9.28 2.64 15.42
N ALA A 254 9.93 3.60 14.77
CA ALA A 254 10.02 5.00 15.22
C ALA A 254 9.14 5.96 14.40
N ALA A 255 7.85 5.69 14.31
CA ALA A 255 6.91 6.53 13.57
C ALA A 255 6.75 7.93 14.19
N SER A 256 6.82 8.94 13.35
CA SER A 256 6.61 10.35 13.71
C SER A 256 6.22 11.17 12.48
N PRO A 257 5.65 12.37 12.62
CA PRO A 257 5.43 13.25 11.48
C PRO A 257 6.68 13.52 10.64
N ALA A 258 7.85 13.61 11.27
CA ALA A 258 9.12 13.80 10.56
C ALA A 258 9.50 12.56 9.73
N THR A 259 9.33 11.35 10.29
CA THR A 259 9.58 10.09 9.58
C THR A 259 8.61 9.93 8.39
N ILE A 260 7.32 10.26 8.58
CA ILE A 260 6.32 10.23 7.51
C ILE A 260 6.71 11.19 6.38
N ARG A 261 7.10 12.42 6.69
CA ARG A 261 7.58 13.37 5.66
C ARG A 261 8.82 12.87 4.92
N SER A 262 9.71 12.18 5.60
CA SER A 262 10.86 11.53 4.94
C SER A 262 10.39 10.46 3.95
N MET A 263 9.44 9.60 4.34
CA MET A 263 8.87 8.60 3.43
C MET A 263 8.16 9.23 2.23
N LEU A 264 7.47 10.36 2.41
CA LEU A 264 6.78 11.07 1.31
C LEU A 264 7.72 11.61 0.23
N THR A 265 9.04 11.55 0.41
CA THR A 265 10.01 11.79 -0.66
C THR A 265 10.11 10.67 -1.69
N VAL A 266 9.59 9.49 -1.36
CA VAL A 266 9.67 8.26 -2.19
C VAL A 266 8.32 7.54 -2.35
N THR A 267 7.27 8.03 -1.71
CA THR A 267 5.92 7.45 -1.78
C THR A 267 4.84 8.51 -1.65
N SER A 268 3.57 8.11 -1.74
CA SER A 268 2.38 8.95 -1.55
C SER A 268 1.65 8.60 -0.25
N LEU A 269 0.74 9.49 0.16
CA LEU A 269 -0.01 9.38 1.42
C LEU A 269 -0.86 8.10 1.52
N ASP A 270 -1.37 7.61 0.39
CA ASP A 270 -2.21 6.42 0.29
C ASP A 270 -1.43 5.09 0.35
N HIS A 271 -0.10 5.15 0.43
CA HIS A 271 0.79 3.99 0.56
C HIS A 271 1.41 3.83 1.95
N ILE A 272 1.01 4.63 2.94
CA ILE A 272 1.49 4.56 4.31
C ILE A 272 0.49 3.78 5.17
N LEU A 273 0.97 2.81 5.96
CA LEU A 273 0.19 1.85 6.72
C LEU A 273 0.66 1.84 8.18
N TYR A 274 -0.22 1.54 9.13
CA TYR A 274 0.21 1.34 10.51
C TYR A 274 0.77 -0.08 10.71
N GLY A 275 1.87 -0.17 11.50
CA GLY A 275 2.47 -1.42 11.96
C GLY A 275 3.01 -1.24 13.37
N SER A 276 2.83 -2.22 14.24
CA SER A 276 3.26 -2.17 15.66
C SER A 276 4.60 -2.85 15.92
N ASP A 277 4.94 -3.85 15.14
CA ASP A 277 6.04 -4.80 15.38
C ASP A 277 5.83 -5.62 16.68
N TYR A 278 4.56 -5.81 17.11
CA TYR A 278 4.23 -6.68 18.25
C TYR A 278 4.64 -8.12 17.92
N PRO A 279 5.23 -8.87 18.88
CA PRO A 279 5.40 -8.60 20.30
C PRO A 279 6.85 -8.20 20.71
N TYR A 280 7.66 -7.65 19.81
CA TYR A 280 9.07 -7.35 20.09
C TYR A 280 9.31 -6.25 21.14
N GLN A 281 8.28 -5.50 21.48
CA GLN A 281 8.29 -4.59 22.63
C GLN A 281 7.12 -4.93 23.57
N PRO A 282 7.23 -4.59 24.87
CA PRO A 282 6.11 -4.74 25.80
C PRO A 282 4.83 -4.06 25.28
N ALA A 283 3.69 -4.69 25.49
CA ALA A 283 2.40 -4.19 24.99
C ALA A 283 2.12 -2.74 25.42
N GLU A 284 2.45 -2.39 26.67
CA GLU A 284 2.24 -1.06 27.24
C GLU A 284 3.06 0.01 26.51
N VAL A 285 4.28 -0.35 26.06
CA VAL A 285 5.16 0.54 25.27
C VAL A 285 4.54 0.78 23.90
N LEU A 286 4.09 -0.28 23.22
CA LEU A 286 3.47 -0.17 21.90
C LEU A 286 2.16 0.61 21.93
N VAL A 287 1.32 0.39 22.96
CA VAL A 287 0.12 1.20 23.21
C VAL A 287 0.47 2.68 23.40
N GLY A 288 1.52 2.95 24.20
CA GLY A 288 2.03 4.31 24.40
C GLY A 288 2.52 4.95 23.10
N ASN A 289 3.28 4.22 22.28
CA ASN A 289 3.79 4.67 20.99
C ASN A 289 2.67 5.01 20.01
N LEU A 290 1.64 4.17 19.89
CA LEU A 290 0.48 4.45 19.03
C LEU A 290 -0.25 5.73 19.49
N ARG A 291 -0.51 5.89 20.79
CA ARG A 291 -1.16 7.11 21.31
C ARG A 291 -0.33 8.36 21.05
N LEU A 292 0.99 8.28 21.17
CA LEU A 292 1.89 9.39 20.84
C LEU A 292 1.86 9.73 19.36
N LEU A 293 1.83 8.71 18.49
CA LEU A 293 1.70 8.90 17.03
C LEU A 293 0.34 9.54 16.70
N GLU A 294 -0.77 9.03 17.22
CA GLU A 294 -2.11 9.60 17.00
C GLU A 294 -2.20 11.06 17.43
N LYS A 295 -1.63 11.37 18.60
CA LYS A 295 -1.57 12.73 19.11
C LYS A 295 -0.73 13.62 18.18
N ALA A 296 0.48 13.19 17.83
CA ALA A 296 1.38 13.94 16.96
C ALA A 296 0.77 14.20 15.58
N LEU A 297 0.10 13.20 15.00
CA LEU A 297 -0.63 13.36 13.74
C LEU A 297 -1.80 14.35 13.89
N SER A 298 -2.56 14.27 14.99
CA SER A 298 -3.71 15.18 15.21
C SER A 298 -3.29 16.64 15.40
N GLU A 299 -2.09 16.88 15.96
CA GLU A 299 -1.51 18.23 16.17
C GLU A 299 -0.78 18.76 14.92
N ASP A 300 -0.47 17.91 13.95
CA ASP A 300 0.25 18.28 12.72
C ASP A 300 -0.73 18.79 11.67
N LYS A 301 -0.62 20.07 11.28
CA LYS A 301 -1.57 20.74 10.38
C LYS A 301 -1.63 20.12 8.98
N GLU A 302 -0.53 19.53 8.50
CA GLU A 302 -0.45 18.96 7.15
C GLU A 302 -0.88 17.49 7.14
N LEU A 303 -0.56 16.73 8.18
CA LEU A 303 -0.81 15.29 8.24
C LEU A 303 -2.12 14.90 8.93
N SER A 304 -2.70 15.80 9.75
CA SER A 304 -3.95 15.49 10.48
C SER A 304 -5.12 15.07 9.60
N PRO A 305 -5.32 15.58 8.36
CA PRO A 305 -6.38 15.12 7.49
C PRO A 305 -6.23 13.67 7.02
N TYR A 306 -5.01 13.13 7.09
CA TYR A 306 -4.66 11.80 6.58
C TYR A 306 -4.44 10.76 7.68
N LYS A 307 -4.68 11.12 8.95
CA LYS A 307 -4.45 10.24 10.09
C LYS A 307 -5.18 8.90 9.95
N GLU A 308 -6.45 8.92 9.60
CA GLU A 308 -7.26 7.71 9.42
C GLU A 308 -6.77 6.86 8.23
N MET A 309 -6.29 7.49 7.18
CA MET A 309 -5.68 6.77 6.04
C MET A 309 -4.49 5.94 6.50
N PHE A 310 -3.60 6.51 7.32
CA PHE A 310 -2.41 5.81 7.81
C PHE A 310 -2.75 4.70 8.81
N LEU A 311 -3.74 4.93 9.66
CA LEU A 311 -4.08 4.01 10.74
C LEU A 311 -4.91 2.80 10.25
N TRP A 312 -5.73 2.94 9.19
CA TRP A 312 -6.59 1.85 8.77
C TRP A 312 -7.09 1.89 7.31
N GLU A 313 -7.44 3.06 6.72
CA GLU A 313 -8.08 3.09 5.40
C GLU A 313 -7.19 2.51 4.30
N ASN A 314 -5.91 2.87 4.28
CA ASN A 314 -4.95 2.37 3.30
C ASN A 314 -4.75 0.84 3.41
N ALA A 315 -4.70 0.32 4.64
CA ALA A 315 -4.57 -1.12 4.87
C ALA A 315 -5.80 -1.89 4.36
N ILE A 316 -7.01 -1.39 4.64
CA ILE A 316 -8.22 -2.03 4.11
C ILE A 316 -8.21 -1.98 2.57
N ARG A 317 -7.88 -0.85 1.95
CA ARG A 317 -7.80 -0.73 0.49
C ARG A 317 -6.79 -1.72 -0.10
N LEU A 318 -5.62 -1.83 0.49
CA LEU A 318 -4.57 -2.72 0.02
C LEU A 318 -4.99 -4.20 0.06
N PHE A 319 -5.59 -4.65 1.16
CA PHE A 319 -5.92 -6.07 1.36
C PHE A 319 -7.30 -6.50 0.86
N SER A 320 -8.25 -5.58 0.67
CA SER A 320 -9.56 -5.91 0.09
C SER A 320 -9.55 -5.93 -1.43
N GLY A 321 -8.55 -5.33 -2.05
CA GLY A 321 -8.50 -5.16 -3.51
C GLY A 321 -9.61 -4.28 -4.07
N GLN A 322 -10.43 -3.67 -3.21
CA GLN A 322 -11.54 -2.81 -3.60
C GLN A 322 -11.30 -1.37 -3.13
N PRO A 323 -11.70 -0.37 -3.91
CA PRO A 323 -11.80 0.98 -3.38
C PRO A 323 -12.80 0.95 -2.21
N ILE A 324 -12.41 1.44 -1.04
CA ILE A 324 -13.34 1.60 0.08
C ILE A 324 -14.39 2.62 -0.37
N SER A 325 -15.62 2.14 -0.62
CA SER A 325 -16.74 3.04 -0.41
C SER A 325 -16.84 3.26 1.10
N ARG A 326 -16.95 4.49 1.56
CA ARG A 326 -17.22 4.80 2.99
C ARG A 326 -18.44 4.04 3.55
N GLU A 327 -19.21 3.37 2.71
CA GLU A 327 -20.36 2.52 3.03
C GLU A 327 -20.00 1.14 3.60
N ILE A 328 -18.88 0.51 3.17
CA ILE A 328 -18.49 -0.82 3.67
C ILE A 328 -18.03 -0.73 5.13
N VAL A 329 -17.35 0.35 5.49
CA VAL A 329 -16.90 0.58 6.88
C VAL A 329 -18.07 0.84 7.84
N LYS A 330 -19.15 1.45 7.34
CA LYS A 330 -20.38 1.66 8.14
C LYS A 330 -21.22 0.38 8.32
N ALA A 331 -21.15 -0.56 7.38
CA ALA A 331 -21.89 -1.82 7.46
C ALA A 331 -21.26 -2.81 8.46
N GLU A 332 -19.93 -2.80 8.63
CA GLU A 332 -19.25 -3.65 9.62
C GLU A 332 -19.29 -3.08 11.05
N ASN A 333 -19.58 -1.79 11.22
CA ASN A 333 -19.66 -1.09 12.50
C ASN A 333 -21.11 -0.70 12.91
N ASN A 334 -22.13 -1.44 12.51
CA ASN A 334 -23.51 -1.14 12.88
C ASN A 334 -23.79 -1.30 14.39
N VAL A 335 -23.34 -0.30 15.17
CA VAL A 335 -24.05 0.18 16.36
C VAL A 335 -24.24 1.69 16.17
N SER A 336 -25.45 2.01 15.74
CA SER A 336 -26.14 3.30 15.73
C SER A 336 -25.35 4.62 15.84
N VAL A 337 -25.40 5.48 14.80
CA VAL A 337 -26.00 6.83 14.86
C VAL A 337 -26.40 7.26 13.43
N MET A 338 -27.64 7.65 13.26
CA MET A 338 -28.26 8.20 12.05
C MET A 338 -27.68 9.57 11.65
N GLY A 339 -27.54 9.80 10.34
CA GLY A 339 -27.37 11.11 9.75
C GLY A 339 -26.91 11.03 8.29
N ASP A 340 -27.87 10.84 7.37
CA ASP A 340 -27.64 10.92 5.91
C ASP A 340 -27.21 12.33 5.48
N ASN A 341 -26.15 12.40 4.67
CA ASN A 341 -25.91 13.52 3.76
C ASN A 341 -25.09 13.12 2.52
N LYS A 342 -25.65 12.22 1.69
CA LYS A 342 -25.10 11.86 0.37
C LYS A 342 -25.36 12.89 -0.74
N GLU A 343 -26.18 13.90 -0.47
CA GLU A 343 -26.62 14.90 -1.47
C GLU A 343 -25.67 16.11 -1.61
N THR A 344 -24.67 16.26 -0.76
CA THR A 344 -23.83 17.49 -0.72
C THR A 344 -22.36 17.33 -1.11
N GLU A 345 -21.90 16.15 -1.53
CA GLU A 345 -20.49 15.93 -1.88
C GLU A 345 -20.23 16.24 -3.36
N MET A 346 -19.23 17.12 -3.63
CA MET A 346 -18.79 17.44 -4.99
C MET A 346 -18.41 16.18 -5.77
N LEU A 347 -18.87 16.07 -7.01
CA LEU A 347 -18.40 15.08 -7.96
C LEU A 347 -17.26 15.68 -8.78
N VAL A 348 -16.09 15.06 -8.71
CA VAL A 348 -14.94 15.38 -9.55
C VAL A 348 -14.68 14.22 -10.50
N ARG A 349 -14.52 14.51 -11.78
CA ARG A 349 -14.34 13.50 -12.83
C ARG A 349 -13.31 13.93 -13.86
N ILE A 350 -12.58 12.97 -14.40
CA ILE A 350 -11.81 13.12 -15.61
C ILE A 350 -12.48 12.29 -16.71
N SER A 351 -12.88 12.95 -17.80
CA SER A 351 -13.28 12.26 -19.02
C SER A 351 -12.04 12.06 -19.89
N GLU A 352 -11.67 10.82 -20.13
CA GLU A 352 -10.57 10.41 -21.00
C GLU A 352 -11.12 10.03 -22.36
N ILE A 353 -10.77 10.80 -23.39
CA ILE A 353 -11.38 10.70 -24.71
C ILE A 353 -10.30 10.57 -25.76
N GLU A 354 -10.43 9.58 -26.63
CA GLU A 354 -9.67 9.47 -27.87
C GLU A 354 -10.61 9.72 -29.04
N ILE A 355 -10.24 10.63 -29.95
CA ILE A 355 -11.02 10.98 -31.13
C ILE A 355 -10.33 10.54 -32.41
N TYR A 356 -11.11 10.38 -33.47
CA TYR A 356 -10.56 10.16 -34.81
C TYR A 356 -9.92 11.46 -35.33
N PRO A 357 -8.71 11.40 -35.95
CA PRO A 357 -7.97 12.59 -36.39
C PRO A 357 -8.73 13.49 -37.34
N GLU A 358 -9.57 12.92 -38.22
CA GLU A 358 -10.39 13.65 -39.20
C GLU A 358 -11.44 14.58 -38.57
N TYR A 359 -11.81 14.34 -37.29
CA TYR A 359 -12.79 15.16 -36.56
C TYR A 359 -12.18 16.11 -35.54
N HIS A 360 -10.85 16.22 -35.50
CA HIS A 360 -10.13 16.93 -34.44
C HIS A 360 -10.64 18.38 -34.25
N GLU A 361 -10.67 19.20 -35.29
CA GLU A 361 -11.09 20.61 -35.18
C GLU A 361 -12.58 20.75 -34.79
N GLU A 362 -13.44 19.91 -35.36
CA GLU A 362 -14.87 19.94 -35.11
C GLU A 362 -15.18 19.53 -33.69
N TYR A 363 -14.56 18.44 -33.22
CA TYR A 363 -14.71 17.98 -31.86
C TYR A 363 -14.27 19.03 -30.85
N LEU A 364 -13.08 19.64 -31.00
CA LEU A 364 -12.60 20.67 -30.10
C LEU A 364 -13.55 21.87 -30.03
N ARG A 365 -14.07 22.32 -31.14
CA ARG A 365 -15.05 23.42 -31.19
C ARG A 365 -16.30 23.08 -30.37
N MET A 366 -16.87 21.89 -30.57
CA MET A 366 -18.08 21.45 -29.86
C MET A 366 -17.84 21.23 -28.35
N ALA A 367 -16.70 20.66 -27.98
CA ALA A 367 -16.33 20.44 -26.58
C ALA A 367 -16.10 21.77 -25.82
N LEU A 368 -15.49 22.75 -26.46
CA LEU A 368 -15.30 24.09 -25.88
C LEU A 368 -16.65 24.82 -25.72
N GLU A 369 -17.53 24.73 -26.71
CA GLU A 369 -18.84 25.37 -26.68
C GLU A 369 -19.74 24.82 -25.57
N VAL A 370 -19.84 23.48 -25.48
CA VAL A 370 -20.66 22.84 -24.44
C VAL A 370 -20.08 23.11 -23.06
N GLY A 371 -18.77 23.02 -22.87
CA GLY A 371 -18.13 23.29 -21.58
C GLY A 371 -18.36 24.72 -21.09
N ALA A 372 -18.18 25.71 -21.99
CA ALA A 372 -18.43 27.11 -21.66
C ALA A 372 -19.91 27.39 -21.35
N THR A 373 -20.83 26.77 -22.09
CA THR A 373 -22.27 26.91 -21.87
C THR A 373 -22.68 26.32 -20.53
N SER A 374 -22.24 25.12 -20.21
CA SER A 374 -22.55 24.43 -18.97
C SER A 374 -22.07 25.21 -17.74
N VAL A 375 -20.84 25.69 -17.75
CA VAL A 375 -20.30 26.49 -16.64
C VAL A 375 -21.05 27.81 -16.47
N ARG A 376 -21.53 28.42 -17.56
CA ARG A 376 -22.26 29.69 -17.51
C ARG A 376 -23.72 29.52 -17.05
N GLU A 377 -24.38 28.46 -17.50
CA GLU A 377 -25.86 28.35 -17.40
C GLU A 377 -26.33 27.39 -16.29
N GLU A 378 -25.45 26.48 -15.86
CA GLU A 378 -25.78 25.46 -14.88
C GLU A 378 -25.16 25.77 -13.50
N PRO A 379 -25.95 26.21 -12.50
CA PRO A 379 -25.40 26.60 -11.19
C PRO A 379 -24.65 25.46 -10.45
N GLY A 380 -24.97 24.21 -10.77
CA GLY A 380 -24.33 23.04 -10.19
C GLY A 380 -23.05 22.58 -10.91
N VAL A 381 -22.73 23.15 -12.06
CA VAL A 381 -21.49 22.88 -12.80
C VAL A 381 -20.41 23.89 -12.35
N ILE A 382 -19.47 23.42 -11.55
CA ILE A 382 -18.40 24.27 -11.01
C ILE A 382 -17.27 24.47 -12.03
N ALA A 383 -16.89 23.40 -12.72
CA ALA A 383 -15.89 23.46 -13.79
C ALA A 383 -16.12 22.38 -14.85
N ILE A 384 -15.95 22.73 -16.10
CA ILE A 384 -15.71 21.81 -17.22
C ILE A 384 -14.52 22.40 -17.98
N TYR A 385 -13.38 21.73 -17.88
CA TYR A 385 -12.12 22.22 -18.42
C TYR A 385 -11.49 21.22 -19.41
N PRO A 386 -11.77 21.38 -20.71
CA PRO A 386 -11.22 20.52 -21.73
C PRO A 386 -9.72 20.82 -21.97
N MET A 387 -8.93 19.77 -22.05
CA MET A 387 -7.50 19.82 -22.30
C MET A 387 -7.11 18.84 -23.41
N VAL A 388 -6.13 19.21 -24.21
CA VAL A 388 -5.57 18.37 -25.27
C VAL A 388 -4.13 17.99 -24.90
N GLN A 389 -3.76 16.74 -25.09
CA GLN A 389 -2.39 16.32 -24.84
C GLN A 389 -1.44 16.96 -25.86
N GLN A 390 -0.33 17.55 -25.37
CA GLN A 390 0.65 18.21 -26.27
C GLN A 390 1.36 17.24 -27.25
N ARG A 391 1.47 15.96 -26.86
CA ARG A 391 2.15 14.94 -27.68
C ARG A 391 1.23 14.26 -28.68
N ASP A 392 -0.06 14.26 -28.42
CA ASP A 392 -1.09 13.64 -29.27
C ASP A 392 -2.37 14.43 -29.14
N SER A 393 -2.68 15.23 -30.17
CA SER A 393 -3.84 16.11 -30.17
C SER A 393 -5.19 15.38 -30.27
N CYS A 394 -5.20 14.08 -30.57
CA CYS A 394 -6.39 13.24 -30.56
C CYS A 394 -6.73 12.69 -29.15
N GLN A 395 -5.84 12.89 -28.17
CA GLN A 395 -6.05 12.53 -26.78
C GLN A 395 -6.56 13.73 -25.99
N ILE A 396 -7.78 13.68 -25.53
CA ILE A 396 -8.47 14.76 -24.82
C ILE A 396 -8.75 14.32 -23.40
N ARG A 397 -8.58 15.23 -22.46
CA ARG A 397 -8.95 15.06 -21.06
C ARG A 397 -9.83 16.22 -20.63
N ILE A 398 -10.99 15.92 -20.04
CA ILE A 398 -11.88 16.97 -19.55
C ILE A 398 -11.94 16.82 -18.02
N LEU A 399 -11.48 17.83 -17.30
CA LEU A 399 -11.73 17.93 -15.87
C LEU A 399 -13.14 18.46 -15.66
N GLU A 400 -13.96 17.69 -14.97
CA GLU A 400 -15.34 18.02 -14.66
C GLU A 400 -15.52 18.08 -13.13
N ILE A 401 -16.12 19.16 -12.63
CA ILE A 401 -16.42 19.35 -11.22
C ILE A 401 -17.88 19.81 -11.09
N TYR A 402 -18.64 19.02 -10.35
CA TYR A 402 -20.05 19.29 -10.06
C TYR A 402 -20.25 19.49 -8.57
N ALA A 403 -21.17 20.38 -8.19
CA ALA A 403 -21.50 20.64 -6.79
C ALA A 403 -21.93 19.38 -6.02
N ASN A 404 -22.58 18.44 -6.70
CA ASN A 404 -22.99 17.15 -6.19
C ASN A 404 -23.40 16.21 -7.36
N ARG A 405 -23.78 14.97 -7.05
CA ARG A 405 -24.26 13.99 -8.05
C ARG A 405 -25.56 14.40 -8.75
N ASP A 406 -26.41 15.18 -8.10
CA ASP A 406 -27.67 15.63 -8.70
C ASP A 406 -27.41 16.75 -9.72
N ALA A 407 -26.42 17.62 -9.47
CA ALA A 407 -25.94 18.58 -10.46
C ALA A 407 -25.42 17.88 -11.73
N TYR A 408 -24.69 16.77 -11.59
CA TYR A 408 -24.26 15.95 -12.74
C TYR A 408 -25.45 15.33 -13.48
N LYS A 409 -26.44 14.76 -12.77
CA LYS A 409 -27.66 14.21 -13.39
C LYS A 409 -28.41 15.29 -14.17
N HIS A 410 -28.50 16.51 -13.60
CA HIS A 410 -29.10 17.65 -14.27
C HIS A 410 -28.33 17.99 -15.54
N HIS A 411 -26.99 18.11 -15.45
CA HIS A 411 -26.10 18.42 -16.58
C HIS A 411 -26.33 17.48 -17.77
N ILE A 412 -26.29 16.16 -17.56
CA ILE A 412 -26.46 15.19 -18.65
C ILE A 412 -27.89 15.16 -19.22
N ALA A 413 -28.87 15.79 -18.54
CA ALA A 413 -30.24 15.92 -19.00
C ALA A 413 -30.51 17.23 -19.79
N THR A 414 -29.54 18.17 -19.80
CA THR A 414 -29.69 19.45 -20.53
C THR A 414 -29.69 19.26 -22.04
N GLU A 415 -30.38 20.18 -22.74
CA GLU A 415 -30.46 20.09 -24.20
C GLU A 415 -29.12 20.32 -24.90
N HIS A 416 -28.27 21.24 -24.37
CA HIS A 416 -26.97 21.50 -24.95
C HIS A 416 -26.01 20.31 -24.76
N PHE A 417 -26.05 19.60 -23.61
CA PHE A 417 -25.24 18.39 -23.41
C PHE A 417 -25.71 17.24 -24.32
N LYS A 418 -27.04 17.03 -24.45
CA LYS A 418 -27.58 16.01 -25.36
C LYS A 418 -27.20 16.27 -26.81
N ALA A 419 -27.27 17.54 -27.25
CA ALA A 419 -26.87 17.94 -28.59
C ALA A 419 -25.37 17.68 -28.82
N TYR A 420 -24.52 18.05 -27.86
CA TYR A 420 -23.09 17.74 -27.91
C TYR A 420 -22.84 16.23 -28.00
N LYS A 421 -23.43 15.46 -27.07
CA LYS A 421 -23.23 14.00 -27.02
C LYS A 421 -23.66 13.33 -28.34
N GLN A 422 -24.79 13.72 -28.89
CA GLN A 422 -25.29 13.18 -30.15
C GLN A 422 -24.42 13.60 -31.34
N GLY A 423 -24.00 14.87 -31.37
CA GLY A 423 -23.17 15.43 -32.44
C GLY A 423 -21.76 14.87 -32.48
N THR A 424 -21.21 14.45 -31.34
CA THR A 424 -19.81 13.97 -31.23
C THR A 424 -19.66 12.45 -31.18
N LEU A 425 -20.75 11.69 -31.11
CA LEU A 425 -20.70 10.24 -30.94
C LEU A 425 -19.86 9.51 -32.00
N HIS A 426 -19.95 9.95 -33.26
CA HIS A 426 -19.20 9.35 -34.38
C HIS A 426 -17.75 9.82 -34.44
N MET A 427 -17.36 10.85 -33.69
CA MET A 427 -16.02 11.41 -33.65
C MET A 427 -15.15 10.74 -32.61
N VAL A 428 -15.78 10.07 -31.63
CA VAL A 428 -15.11 9.46 -30.45
C VAL A 428 -14.77 8.00 -30.73
N LYS A 429 -13.49 7.68 -30.61
CA LYS A 429 -12.96 6.33 -30.74
C LYS A 429 -13.06 5.56 -29.41
N SER A 430 -12.75 6.24 -28.30
CA SER A 430 -12.93 5.70 -26.94
C SER A 430 -13.27 6.81 -25.95
N LEU A 431 -14.02 6.46 -24.93
CA LEU A 431 -14.39 7.32 -23.81
C LEU A 431 -14.35 6.51 -22.52
N GLU A 432 -13.58 6.98 -21.54
CA GLU A 432 -13.59 6.50 -20.18
C GLU A 432 -13.94 7.65 -19.24
N LEU A 433 -14.81 7.38 -18.26
CA LEU A 433 -15.22 8.34 -17.23
C LEU A 433 -14.62 7.90 -15.89
N VAL A 434 -13.60 8.63 -15.44
CA VAL A 434 -12.87 8.31 -14.21
C VAL A 434 -13.29 9.25 -13.09
N ASP A 435 -14.10 8.73 -12.14
CA ASP A 435 -14.46 9.50 -10.95
C ASP A 435 -13.21 9.70 -10.07
N MET A 436 -12.94 10.95 -9.72
CA MET A 436 -11.78 11.37 -8.95
C MET A 436 -12.21 11.85 -7.57
N MET A 437 -11.38 11.64 -6.59
CA MET A 437 -11.55 12.22 -5.27
C MET A 437 -10.58 13.40 -5.10
N SER A 438 -11.11 14.57 -4.75
CA SER A 438 -10.24 15.71 -4.44
C SER A 438 -9.43 15.40 -3.18
N MET A 439 -8.13 15.43 -3.28
CA MET A 439 -7.21 15.26 -2.13
C MET A 439 -7.20 16.47 -1.21
N ASN A 440 -7.55 17.65 -1.73
CA ASN A 440 -7.62 18.89 -0.95
C ASN A 440 -8.80 19.75 -1.41
N PRO A 441 -10.04 19.43 -1.03
CA PRO A 441 -11.21 20.22 -1.42
C PRO A 441 -11.15 21.65 -0.87
N ALA A 442 -10.46 21.88 0.22
CA ALA A 442 -10.31 23.22 0.81
C ALA A 442 -9.44 24.17 -0.03
N ALA A 443 -8.53 23.66 -0.87
CA ALA A 443 -7.74 24.50 -1.77
C ALA A 443 -8.51 25.01 -3.00
N MET A 444 -9.63 24.39 -3.34
CA MET A 444 -10.40 24.73 -4.53
C MET A 444 -10.84 26.20 -4.56
N PRO A 445 -11.44 26.78 -3.51
CA PRO A 445 -11.79 28.21 -3.48
C PRO A 445 -10.58 29.12 -3.68
N GLU A 446 -9.44 28.78 -3.11
CA GLU A 446 -8.21 29.59 -3.25
C GLU A 446 -7.65 29.54 -4.68
N ILE A 447 -7.74 28.40 -5.34
CA ILE A 447 -7.32 28.25 -6.75
C ILE A 447 -8.18 29.16 -7.62
N PHE A 448 -9.51 29.16 -7.45
CA PHE A 448 -10.39 30.01 -8.23
C PHE A 448 -10.21 31.51 -7.93
N LEU A 449 -9.96 31.90 -6.68
CA LEU A 449 -9.62 33.29 -6.33
C LEU A 449 -8.35 33.75 -7.05
N LYS A 450 -7.29 32.92 -7.03
CA LYS A 450 -6.04 33.22 -7.75
C LYS A 450 -6.24 33.34 -9.26
N MET A 451 -7.09 32.51 -9.86
CA MET A 451 -7.43 32.60 -11.29
C MET A 451 -8.15 33.90 -11.65
N ARG A 452 -8.90 34.50 -10.73
CA ARG A 452 -9.58 35.79 -10.91
C ARG A 452 -8.66 37.00 -10.63
N GLY A 453 -7.44 36.77 -10.14
CA GLY A 453 -6.55 37.85 -9.71
C GLY A 453 -6.93 38.50 -8.39
N GLU A 454 -7.83 37.88 -7.61
CA GLU A 454 -8.25 38.30 -6.30
C GLU A 454 -7.30 37.68 -5.25
N LYS A 455 -6.76 38.53 -4.33
CA LYS A 455 -5.86 38.09 -3.26
C LYS A 455 -6.62 37.68 -2.03
#